data_bce30f7e6b4727f8888a4915c7c8afb6
#
_entry.id   bce30f7e6b4727f8888a4915c7c8afb6
#
_cell.length_a   1.000
_cell.length_b   1.000
_cell.length_c   1.000
_cell.angle_alpha   90.00
_cell.angle_beta   90.00
_cell.angle_gamma   90.00
#
_symmetry.space_group_name_H-M   'P 1'
#
loop_
_entity.id
_entity.type
_entity.pdbx_description
1 polymer ?
#
loop_
_entity_poly.entity_id
_entity_poly.type
_entity_poly.pdbx_seq_one_letter_code
_entity_poly.pdbx_strand_id
1 'polypeptide(L)'
;MEFNGKVAIATGAASGMGLLFSQNFAALGGNVVMCDVSEEVLLKSVEEINAKNQGKAIGVLCDVSDYNQVCAVRDRAVEEFGRIDIMVNFAGGTAVRMRQVDTNIYPEFPDVPIDVYDWGIDVNLKGPFYFAHACLKQMRKQNSGLIINIGSITGAEGATLGMDYATSKAGLMYGLTKSLAQYGAPYNVRCVCVSPGPVLTRAAMATMKTLVGRAGEPQEIVDLILFIASSKGQFINGENIMIDGGRNAMGRWK
;
A
#
# COMPACT_ATOMS: atom_id res chain seq x y z
N MET A 1 -10.79 13.49 17.67
CA MET A 1 -10.37 13.13 16.30
C MET A 1 -10.43 11.62 16.17
N GLU A 2 -10.77 11.12 14.99
CA GLU A 2 -11.13 9.69 14.79
C GLU A 2 -9.99 8.72 15.07
N PHE A 3 -8.73 9.12 14.84
CA PHE A 3 -7.54 8.28 15.04
C PHE A 3 -6.65 8.74 16.20
N ASN A 4 -7.20 9.53 17.13
CA ASN A 4 -6.42 9.99 18.28
C ASN A 4 -5.79 8.81 19.04
N GLY A 5 -4.47 8.85 19.28
CA GLY A 5 -3.70 7.79 19.93
C GLY A 5 -3.44 6.54 19.08
N LYS A 6 -3.86 6.51 17.81
CA LYS A 6 -3.57 5.43 16.87
C LYS A 6 -2.27 5.70 16.12
N VAL A 7 -1.56 4.62 15.79
CA VAL A 7 -0.28 4.65 15.09
C VAL A 7 -0.39 3.84 13.80
N ALA A 8 -0.11 4.50 12.67
CA ALA A 8 -0.01 3.85 11.38
C ALA A 8 1.44 3.80 10.89
N ILE A 9 1.80 2.74 10.17
CA ILE A 9 2.99 2.68 9.31
C ILE A 9 2.50 2.74 7.87
N ALA A 10 3.07 3.63 7.05
CA ALA A 10 2.77 3.75 5.63
C ALA A 10 4.06 3.63 4.80
N THR A 11 4.10 2.70 3.84
CA THR A 11 5.23 2.55 2.91
C THR A 11 4.99 3.33 1.62
N GLY A 12 6.06 3.71 0.91
CA GLY A 12 5.92 4.55 -0.28
C GLY A 12 5.29 5.91 0.06
N ALA A 13 5.62 6.44 1.24
CA ALA A 13 4.93 7.57 1.85
C ALA A 13 5.52 8.95 1.49
N ALA A 14 6.58 9.01 0.71
CA ALA A 14 7.14 10.28 0.22
C ALA A 14 6.29 10.92 -0.89
N SER A 15 5.36 10.17 -1.52
CA SER A 15 4.56 10.68 -2.63
C SER A 15 3.22 9.95 -2.78
N GLY A 16 2.38 10.43 -3.73
CA GLY A 16 1.17 9.75 -4.16
C GLY A 16 0.18 9.41 -3.05
N MET A 17 -0.40 8.21 -3.12
CA MET A 17 -1.43 7.78 -2.15
C MET A 17 -0.87 7.56 -0.74
N GLY A 18 0.40 7.13 -0.61
CA GLY A 18 1.03 6.95 0.70
C GLY A 18 1.21 8.27 1.45
N LEU A 19 1.66 9.32 0.76
CA LEU A 19 1.73 10.67 1.32
C LEU A 19 0.34 11.22 1.66
N LEU A 20 -0.62 11.09 0.74
CA LEU A 20 -1.98 11.56 0.94
C LEU A 20 -2.67 10.87 2.14
N PHE A 21 -2.48 9.56 2.28
CA PHE A 21 -2.95 8.83 3.47
C PHE A 21 -2.30 9.37 4.74
N SER A 22 -0.99 9.56 4.74
CA SER A 22 -0.25 10.06 5.91
C SER A 22 -0.74 11.44 6.35
N GLN A 23 -0.96 12.35 5.40
CA GLN A 23 -1.53 13.68 5.64
C GLN A 23 -2.94 13.61 6.24
N ASN A 24 -3.82 12.80 5.65
CA ASN A 24 -5.20 12.66 6.11
C ASN A 24 -5.28 11.98 7.48
N PHE A 25 -4.49 10.91 7.69
CA PHE A 25 -4.45 10.19 8.96
C PHE A 25 -3.97 11.08 10.11
N ALA A 26 -2.90 11.87 9.88
CA ALA A 26 -2.40 12.85 10.84
C ALA A 26 -3.43 13.97 11.09
N ALA A 27 -4.11 14.46 10.05
CA ALA A 27 -5.19 15.46 10.18
C ALA A 27 -6.35 14.97 11.06
N LEU A 28 -6.59 13.65 11.09
CA LEU A 28 -7.58 13.01 11.94
C LEU A 28 -7.03 12.61 13.33
N GLY A 29 -5.84 13.10 13.70
CA GLY A 29 -5.22 12.94 15.02
C GLY A 29 -4.38 11.67 15.20
N GLY A 30 -4.15 10.89 14.14
CA GLY A 30 -3.29 9.71 14.18
C GLY A 30 -1.81 10.05 14.10
N ASN A 31 -0.95 9.21 14.65
CA ASN A 31 0.50 9.29 14.47
C ASN A 31 0.92 8.39 13.31
N VAL A 32 1.85 8.82 12.48
CA VAL A 32 2.27 8.06 11.30
C VAL A 32 3.78 7.90 11.20
N VAL A 33 4.21 6.67 10.99
CA VAL A 33 5.58 6.33 10.59
C VAL A 33 5.58 6.19 9.07
N MET A 34 6.16 7.17 8.42
CA MET A 34 6.28 7.24 6.97
C MET A 34 7.60 6.59 6.56
N CYS A 35 7.58 5.67 5.62
CA CYS A 35 8.83 5.12 5.08
C CYS A 35 8.84 5.12 3.55
N ASP A 36 10.03 5.43 3.00
CA ASP A 36 10.29 5.55 1.56
C ASP A 36 11.79 5.40 1.30
N VAL A 37 12.17 5.19 0.04
CA VAL A 37 13.56 5.22 -0.43
C VAL A 37 14.04 6.64 -0.78
N SER A 38 13.13 7.61 -0.87
CA SER A 38 13.38 9.00 -1.25
C SER A 38 13.51 9.88 0.00
N GLU A 39 14.66 9.85 0.65
CA GLU A 39 14.88 10.47 1.98
C GLU A 39 14.53 11.96 2.03
N GLU A 40 15.05 12.77 1.11
CA GLU A 40 14.84 14.21 1.07
C GLU A 40 13.34 14.58 0.99
N VAL A 41 12.62 13.93 0.07
CA VAL A 41 11.18 14.15 -0.14
C VAL A 41 10.38 13.68 1.08
N LEU A 42 10.79 12.54 1.66
CA LEU A 42 10.17 11.98 2.86
C LEU A 42 10.26 12.94 4.04
N LEU A 43 11.46 13.44 4.34
CA LEU A 43 11.71 14.34 5.48
C LEU A 43 10.97 15.67 5.32
N LYS A 44 10.95 16.25 4.13
CA LYS A 44 10.16 17.45 3.83
C LYS A 44 8.67 17.22 4.09
N SER A 45 8.12 16.08 3.64
CA SER A 45 6.72 15.75 3.85
C SER A 45 6.38 15.56 5.33
N VAL A 46 7.30 14.99 6.11
CA VAL A 46 7.17 14.87 7.57
C VAL A 46 7.11 16.23 8.24
N GLU A 47 7.98 17.17 7.86
CA GLU A 47 7.97 18.55 8.37
C GLU A 47 6.65 19.25 8.08
N GLU A 48 6.13 19.13 6.84
CA GLU A 48 4.87 19.72 6.42
C GLU A 48 3.66 19.18 7.21
N ILE A 49 3.65 17.87 7.53
CA ILE A 49 2.60 17.25 8.36
C ILE A 49 2.71 17.76 9.80
N ASN A 50 3.91 17.77 10.38
CA ASN A 50 4.13 18.16 11.76
C ASN A 50 3.84 19.64 12.00
N ALA A 51 4.05 20.50 11.00
CA ALA A 51 3.71 21.93 11.08
C ALA A 51 2.22 22.20 11.34
N LYS A 52 1.33 21.23 11.03
CA LYS A 52 -0.12 21.35 11.24
C LYS A 52 -0.56 21.02 12.68
N ASN A 53 0.33 20.45 13.51
CA ASN A 53 0.10 20.14 14.93
C ASN A 53 -1.19 19.34 15.24
N GLN A 54 -1.56 18.37 14.38
CA GLN A 54 -2.76 17.53 14.57
C GLN A 54 -2.40 16.12 15.03
N GLY A 55 -1.58 15.40 14.26
CA GLY A 55 -0.93 14.16 14.61
C GLY A 55 0.58 14.29 14.39
N LYS A 56 1.38 13.34 14.92
CA LYS A 56 2.83 13.34 14.75
C LYS A 56 3.25 12.41 13.62
N ALA A 57 4.09 12.90 12.70
CA ALA A 57 4.73 12.10 11.67
C ALA A 57 6.23 11.92 11.99
N ILE A 58 6.78 10.75 11.70
CA ILE A 58 8.22 10.49 11.64
C ILE A 58 8.58 9.83 10.32
N GLY A 59 9.76 10.13 9.78
CA GLY A 59 10.29 9.53 8.55
C GLY A 59 11.35 8.48 8.86
N VAL A 60 11.34 7.37 8.11
CA VAL A 60 12.35 6.32 8.18
C VAL A 60 12.72 5.91 6.75
N LEU A 61 14.01 6.06 6.39
CA LEU A 61 14.50 5.56 5.11
C LEU A 61 14.37 4.03 5.07
N CYS A 62 13.71 3.49 4.04
CA CYS A 62 13.49 2.06 3.95
C CYS A 62 13.27 1.60 2.51
N ASP A 63 14.10 0.67 2.06
CA ASP A 63 13.78 -0.22 0.96
C ASP A 63 12.94 -1.37 1.49
N VAL A 64 11.71 -1.50 1.02
CA VAL A 64 10.76 -2.53 1.47
C VAL A 64 11.20 -3.95 1.12
N SER A 65 12.13 -4.11 0.17
CA SER A 65 12.74 -5.39 -0.21
C SER A 65 13.84 -5.85 0.75
N ASP A 66 14.31 -4.99 1.66
CA ASP A 66 15.28 -5.31 2.71
C ASP A 66 14.58 -5.55 4.05
N TYR A 67 14.56 -6.81 4.49
CA TYR A 67 13.90 -7.20 5.74
C TYR A 67 14.49 -6.54 6.99
N ASN A 68 15.80 -6.23 7.01
CA ASN A 68 16.42 -5.56 8.15
C ASN A 68 15.94 -4.11 8.27
N GLN A 69 15.82 -3.40 7.13
CA GLN A 69 15.27 -2.05 7.12
C GLN A 69 13.79 -2.05 7.51
N VAL A 70 13.00 -3.03 7.06
CA VAL A 70 11.62 -3.22 7.49
C VAL A 70 11.52 -3.43 9.00
N CYS A 71 12.41 -4.23 9.59
CA CYS A 71 12.48 -4.40 11.04
C CYS A 71 12.81 -3.09 11.75
N ALA A 72 13.73 -2.28 11.22
CA ALA A 72 14.07 -0.97 11.79
C ALA A 72 12.87 0.00 11.78
N VAL A 73 12.04 0.00 10.71
CA VAL A 73 10.80 0.79 10.68
C VAL A 73 9.84 0.36 11.79
N ARG A 74 9.62 -0.97 11.97
CA ARG A 74 8.80 -1.50 13.06
C ARG A 74 9.34 -1.08 14.42
N ASP A 75 10.65 -1.22 14.65
CA ASP A 75 11.28 -0.90 15.93
C ASP A 75 11.17 0.59 16.23
N ARG A 76 11.37 1.44 15.22
CA ARG A 76 11.21 2.89 15.36
C ARG A 76 9.77 3.30 15.70
N ALA A 77 8.76 2.60 15.13
CA ALA A 77 7.36 2.84 15.47
C ALA A 77 7.06 2.48 16.94
N VAL A 78 7.61 1.35 17.41
CA VAL A 78 7.41 0.90 18.79
C VAL A 78 8.19 1.78 19.78
N GLU A 79 9.40 2.19 19.45
CA GLU A 79 10.22 3.09 20.26
C GLU A 79 9.55 4.45 20.47
N GLU A 80 9.03 5.04 19.38
CA GLU A 80 8.47 6.38 19.41
C GLU A 80 7.06 6.44 19.99
N PHE A 81 6.22 5.44 19.67
CA PHE A 81 4.79 5.48 19.97
C PHE A 81 4.29 4.31 20.83
N GLY A 82 5.10 3.31 21.10
CA GLY A 82 4.75 2.15 21.93
C GLY A 82 3.82 1.13 21.28
N ARG A 83 3.33 1.40 20.05
CA ARG A 83 2.29 0.60 19.39
C ARG A 83 2.32 0.68 17.87
N ILE A 84 1.63 -0.27 17.23
CA ILE A 84 1.33 -0.25 15.79
C ILE A 84 -0.12 -0.71 15.62
N ASP A 85 -1.01 0.19 15.23
CA ASP A 85 -2.43 -0.15 15.03
C ASP A 85 -2.73 -0.51 13.58
N ILE A 86 -2.09 0.17 12.64
CA ILE A 86 -2.37 0.05 11.21
C ILE A 86 -1.05 -0.06 10.45
N MET A 87 -0.98 -1.00 9.52
CA MET A 87 0.10 -1.11 8.54
C MET A 87 -0.49 -1.00 7.13
N VAL A 88 -0.07 -0.03 6.33
CA VAL A 88 -0.53 0.14 4.95
C VAL A 88 0.62 0.03 3.95
N ASN A 89 0.54 -0.95 3.07
CA ASN A 89 1.56 -1.27 2.09
C ASN A 89 1.30 -0.54 0.76
N PHE A 90 1.69 0.76 0.66
CA PHE A 90 1.57 1.54 -0.58
C PHE A 90 2.76 1.38 -1.53
N ALA A 91 3.96 1.08 -1.01
CA ALA A 91 5.15 0.94 -1.83
C ALA A 91 4.95 -0.07 -2.96
N GLY A 92 5.35 0.31 -4.16
CA GLY A 92 5.23 -0.57 -5.32
C GLY A 92 5.03 0.16 -6.64
N GLY A 93 4.99 -0.61 -7.69
CA GLY A 93 4.79 -0.14 -9.06
C GLY A 93 5.25 -1.16 -10.08
N THR A 94 4.90 -0.97 -11.34
CA THR A 94 5.33 -1.83 -12.44
C THR A 94 6.85 -1.74 -12.62
N ALA A 95 7.57 -2.85 -12.56
CA ALA A 95 9.03 -2.89 -12.59
C ALA A 95 9.61 -2.25 -13.85
N VAL A 96 9.09 -2.58 -15.03
CA VAL A 96 9.50 -2.00 -16.30
C VAL A 96 9.50 -0.46 -16.26
N ARG A 97 8.48 0.14 -15.64
CA ARG A 97 8.41 1.60 -15.48
C ARG A 97 9.35 2.12 -14.38
N MET A 98 9.37 1.47 -13.22
CA MET A 98 10.14 1.95 -12.08
C MET A 98 11.66 1.84 -12.31
N ARG A 99 12.07 0.80 -13.02
CA ARG A 99 13.45 0.58 -13.44
C ARG A 99 13.80 1.29 -14.76
N GLN A 100 12.87 2.08 -15.33
CA GLN A 100 13.05 2.87 -16.54
C GLN A 100 13.55 2.03 -17.73
N VAL A 101 13.01 0.83 -17.88
CA VAL A 101 13.36 -0.07 -18.98
C VAL A 101 12.92 0.53 -20.32
N ASP A 102 13.83 0.60 -21.28
CA ASP A 102 13.53 1.07 -22.63
C ASP A 102 12.74 -0.01 -23.40
N THR A 103 11.45 0.21 -23.55
CA THR A 103 10.56 -0.72 -24.26
C THR A 103 10.76 -0.72 -25.79
N ASN A 104 11.59 0.16 -26.36
CA ASN A 104 12.00 0.05 -27.76
C ASN A 104 13.11 -1.01 -27.93
N ILE A 105 13.92 -1.22 -26.89
CA ILE A 105 14.96 -2.27 -26.86
C ILE A 105 14.37 -3.60 -26.38
N TYR A 106 13.48 -3.54 -25.39
CA TYR A 106 12.86 -4.70 -24.75
C TYR A 106 11.32 -4.65 -24.91
N PRO A 107 10.80 -4.90 -26.13
CA PRO A 107 9.39 -4.69 -26.44
C PRO A 107 8.46 -5.78 -25.87
N GLU A 108 9.00 -6.97 -25.62
CA GLU A 108 8.23 -8.13 -25.19
C GLU A 108 8.72 -8.70 -23.84
N PHE A 109 7.85 -9.46 -23.19
CA PHE A 109 8.13 -10.07 -21.88
C PHE A 109 9.45 -10.87 -21.86
N PRO A 110 9.75 -11.77 -22.82
CA PRO A 110 10.98 -12.57 -22.77
C PRO A 110 12.26 -11.77 -23.01
N ASP A 111 12.16 -10.56 -23.52
CA ASP A 111 13.32 -9.71 -23.82
C ASP A 111 13.75 -8.89 -22.58
N VAL A 112 12.83 -8.61 -21.65
CA VAL A 112 13.13 -7.83 -20.45
C VAL A 112 14.06 -8.62 -19.53
N PRO A 113 15.17 -8.02 -19.04
CA PRO A 113 16.08 -8.69 -18.12
C PRO A 113 15.36 -9.22 -16.88
N ILE A 114 15.70 -10.44 -16.45
CA ILE A 114 15.01 -11.15 -15.36
C ILE A 114 15.12 -10.40 -14.02
N ASP A 115 16.23 -9.72 -13.75
CA ASP A 115 16.46 -8.93 -12.55
C ASP A 115 15.48 -7.75 -12.39
N VAL A 116 14.90 -7.26 -13.49
CA VAL A 116 13.82 -6.27 -13.47
C VAL A 116 12.56 -6.89 -12.85
N TYR A 117 12.21 -8.10 -13.26
CA TYR A 117 11.05 -8.81 -12.72
C TYR A 117 11.27 -9.28 -11.29
N ASP A 118 12.48 -9.73 -10.95
CA ASP A 118 12.85 -10.08 -9.57
C ASP A 118 12.66 -8.88 -8.64
N TRP A 119 13.13 -7.69 -9.04
CA TRP A 119 12.87 -6.45 -8.31
C TRP A 119 11.36 -6.21 -8.14
N GLY A 120 10.58 -6.43 -9.21
CA GLY A 120 9.11 -6.25 -9.18
C GLY A 120 8.44 -7.15 -8.14
N ILE A 121 8.83 -8.42 -8.08
CA ILE A 121 8.33 -9.38 -7.06
C ILE A 121 8.79 -8.97 -5.66
N ASP A 122 10.06 -8.60 -5.52
CA ASP A 122 10.64 -8.23 -4.22
C ASP A 122 9.92 -7.03 -3.60
N VAL A 123 9.67 -5.99 -4.38
CA VAL A 123 9.00 -4.79 -3.88
C VAL A 123 7.50 -4.99 -3.71
N ASN A 124 6.80 -5.55 -4.73
CA ASN A 124 5.33 -5.58 -4.74
C ASN A 124 4.72 -6.73 -3.94
N LEU A 125 5.45 -7.82 -3.68
CA LEU A 125 4.96 -8.99 -2.96
C LEU A 125 5.74 -9.26 -1.68
N LYS A 126 7.08 -9.37 -1.76
CA LYS A 126 7.91 -9.66 -0.58
C LYS A 126 7.91 -8.48 0.41
N GLY A 127 7.93 -7.23 -0.06
CA GLY A 127 7.84 -6.06 0.79
C GLY A 127 6.62 -6.09 1.72
N PRO A 128 5.39 -6.20 1.20
CA PRO A 128 4.19 -6.38 2.03
C PRO A 128 4.23 -7.60 2.95
N PHE A 129 4.79 -8.72 2.48
CA PHE A 129 4.98 -9.90 3.32
C PHE A 129 5.94 -9.62 4.50
N TYR A 130 7.05 -8.91 4.27
CA TYR A 130 8.02 -8.54 5.29
C TYR A 130 7.41 -7.60 6.33
N PHE A 131 6.68 -6.57 5.90
CA PHE A 131 5.99 -5.67 6.83
C PHE A 131 4.92 -6.39 7.66
N ALA A 132 4.14 -7.27 7.04
CA ALA A 132 3.19 -8.09 7.78
C ALA A 132 3.89 -8.96 8.83
N HIS A 133 4.96 -9.66 8.45
CA HIS A 133 5.74 -10.49 9.36
C HIS A 133 6.34 -9.70 10.54
N ALA A 134 6.90 -8.52 10.27
CA ALA A 134 7.52 -7.68 11.29
C ALA A 134 6.47 -7.07 12.23
N CYS A 135 5.39 -6.49 11.69
CA CYS A 135 4.38 -5.78 12.48
C CYS A 135 3.49 -6.72 13.30
N LEU A 136 3.21 -7.93 12.82
CA LEU A 136 2.39 -8.91 13.52
C LEU A 136 2.93 -9.26 14.91
N LYS A 137 4.24 -9.24 15.13
CA LYS A 137 4.82 -9.46 16.47
C LYS A 137 4.29 -8.46 17.49
N GLN A 138 4.21 -7.18 17.10
CA GLN A 138 3.71 -6.12 17.97
C GLN A 138 2.18 -6.16 18.06
N MET A 139 1.48 -6.33 16.94
CA MET A 139 0.01 -6.40 16.90
C MET A 139 -0.55 -7.56 17.74
N ARG A 140 0.13 -8.72 17.74
CA ARG A 140 -0.24 -9.85 18.62
C ARG A 140 -0.11 -9.50 20.10
N LYS A 141 0.97 -8.83 20.52
CA LYS A 141 1.14 -8.38 21.91
C LYS A 141 0.04 -7.41 22.34
N GLN A 142 -0.43 -6.58 21.41
CA GLN A 142 -1.50 -5.60 21.62
C GLN A 142 -2.90 -6.24 21.62
N ASN A 143 -3.02 -7.47 21.08
CA ASN A 143 -4.29 -8.12 20.76
C ASN A 143 -5.18 -7.22 19.88
N SER A 144 -4.58 -6.51 18.94
CA SER A 144 -5.25 -5.55 18.05
C SER A 144 -4.33 -5.16 16.91
N GLY A 145 -4.87 -5.04 15.69
CA GLY A 145 -4.12 -4.55 14.54
C GLY A 145 -4.93 -4.61 13.24
N LEU A 146 -4.43 -3.88 12.24
CA LEU A 146 -4.97 -3.91 10.89
C LEU A 146 -3.81 -3.84 9.89
N ILE A 147 -3.79 -4.76 8.94
CA ILE A 147 -2.89 -4.72 7.79
C ILE A 147 -3.73 -4.42 6.55
N ILE A 148 -3.35 -3.40 5.79
CA ILE A 148 -3.98 -3.07 4.52
C ILE A 148 -2.95 -3.23 3.40
N ASN A 149 -3.22 -4.15 2.50
CA ASN A 149 -2.45 -4.34 1.28
C ASN A 149 -3.06 -3.52 0.15
N ILE A 150 -2.23 -2.89 -0.67
CA ILE A 150 -2.69 -2.24 -1.90
C ILE A 150 -2.50 -3.20 -3.07
N GLY A 151 -3.62 -3.77 -3.50
CA GLY A 151 -3.71 -4.58 -4.70
C GLY A 151 -3.72 -3.73 -5.98
N SER A 152 -4.31 -4.25 -7.02
CA SER A 152 -4.54 -3.54 -8.28
C SER A 152 -5.54 -4.30 -9.13
N ILE A 153 -6.31 -3.60 -9.96
CA ILE A 153 -7.09 -4.23 -11.01
C ILE A 153 -6.22 -5.10 -11.93
N THR A 154 -4.94 -4.74 -12.12
CA THR A 154 -3.98 -5.52 -12.90
C THR A 154 -3.79 -6.94 -12.36
N GLY A 155 -3.96 -7.15 -11.05
CA GLY A 155 -3.94 -8.49 -10.45
C GLY A 155 -5.14 -9.37 -10.87
N ALA A 156 -6.23 -8.78 -11.36
CA ALA A 156 -7.39 -9.48 -11.90
C ALA A 156 -7.37 -9.54 -13.45
N GLU A 157 -6.91 -8.47 -14.12
CA GLU A 157 -6.89 -8.38 -15.59
C GLU A 157 -5.66 -9.06 -16.23
N GLY A 158 -4.52 -9.13 -15.49
CA GLY A 158 -3.23 -9.48 -16.06
C GLY A 158 -2.55 -8.28 -16.73
N ALA A 159 -1.32 -8.50 -17.24
CA ALA A 159 -0.55 -7.52 -18.00
C ALA A 159 0.50 -8.22 -18.86
N THR A 160 0.75 -7.73 -20.07
CA THR A 160 1.68 -8.36 -21.02
C THR A 160 3.15 -8.07 -20.71
N LEU A 161 3.50 -6.88 -20.25
CA LEU A 161 4.86 -6.51 -19.84
C LEU A 161 5.04 -6.44 -18.31
N GLY A 162 3.99 -6.23 -17.56
CA GLY A 162 4.01 -6.14 -16.09
C GLY A 162 3.57 -7.44 -15.43
N MET A 163 4.03 -8.59 -15.88
CA MET A 163 3.63 -9.90 -15.33
C MET A 163 4.06 -10.07 -13.87
N ASP A 164 5.22 -9.54 -13.49
CA ASP A 164 5.70 -9.43 -12.10
C ASP A 164 4.70 -8.68 -11.22
N TYR A 165 4.27 -7.52 -11.70
CA TYR A 165 3.30 -6.67 -11.00
C TYR A 165 1.92 -7.35 -10.91
N ALA A 166 1.41 -7.88 -12.03
CA ALA A 166 0.14 -8.60 -12.07
C ALA A 166 0.13 -9.79 -11.09
N THR A 167 1.18 -10.61 -11.14
CA THR A 167 1.36 -11.78 -10.27
C THR A 167 1.45 -11.37 -8.80
N SER A 168 2.27 -10.36 -8.49
CA SER A 168 2.41 -9.84 -7.12
C SER A 168 1.09 -9.33 -6.58
N LYS A 169 0.37 -8.52 -7.35
CA LYS A 169 -0.92 -7.95 -6.93
C LYS A 169 -1.99 -9.03 -6.77
N ALA A 170 -2.05 -10.03 -7.66
CA ALA A 170 -2.92 -11.20 -7.48
C ALA A 170 -2.57 -11.98 -6.20
N GLY A 171 -1.28 -12.18 -5.92
CA GLY A 171 -0.79 -12.80 -4.69
C GLY A 171 -1.24 -12.06 -3.43
N LEU A 172 -1.18 -10.71 -3.43
CA LEU A 172 -1.69 -9.90 -2.33
C LEU A 172 -3.21 -10.03 -2.17
N MET A 173 -3.96 -9.91 -3.28
CA MET A 173 -5.42 -9.88 -3.29
C MET A 173 -6.04 -11.15 -2.77
N TYR A 174 -5.53 -12.30 -3.19
CA TYR A 174 -6.18 -13.59 -2.96
C TYR A 174 -5.41 -14.51 -2.01
N GLY A 175 -4.09 -14.50 -2.03
CA GLY A 175 -3.25 -15.35 -1.19
C GLY A 175 -2.93 -14.72 0.16
N LEU A 176 -2.05 -13.70 0.15
CA LEU A 176 -1.47 -13.13 1.36
C LEU A 176 -2.53 -12.52 2.30
N THR A 177 -3.48 -11.76 1.75
CA THR A 177 -4.51 -11.09 2.56
C THR A 177 -5.37 -12.07 3.33
N LYS A 178 -5.82 -13.16 2.68
CA LYS A 178 -6.64 -14.20 3.34
C LYS A 178 -5.84 -14.98 4.38
N SER A 179 -4.59 -15.33 4.08
CA SER A 179 -3.71 -16.03 5.02
C SER A 179 -3.44 -15.21 6.26
N LEU A 180 -3.16 -13.90 6.09
CA LEU A 180 -2.94 -12.98 7.21
C LEU A 180 -4.20 -12.75 8.04
N ALA A 181 -5.37 -12.66 7.41
CA ALA A 181 -6.64 -12.53 8.11
C ALA A 181 -6.95 -13.76 8.97
N GLN A 182 -6.73 -14.97 8.45
CA GLN A 182 -6.90 -16.22 9.20
C GLN A 182 -5.90 -16.32 10.36
N TYR A 183 -4.62 -16.05 10.10
CA TYR A 183 -3.59 -16.08 11.15
C TYR A 183 -3.82 -15.01 12.23
N GLY A 184 -4.27 -13.83 11.84
CA GLY A 184 -4.46 -12.69 12.74
C GLY A 184 -5.71 -12.77 13.60
N ALA A 185 -6.74 -13.48 13.16
CA ALA A 185 -8.06 -13.52 13.82
C ALA A 185 -8.02 -13.86 15.31
N PRO A 186 -7.25 -14.88 15.79
CA PRO A 186 -7.15 -15.17 17.22
C PRO A 186 -6.54 -14.05 18.07
N TYR A 187 -5.92 -13.06 17.42
CA TYR A 187 -5.24 -11.92 18.05
C TYR A 187 -5.94 -10.59 17.76
N ASN A 188 -7.19 -10.61 17.30
CA ASN A 188 -7.92 -9.42 16.86
C ASN A 188 -7.14 -8.57 15.84
N VAL A 189 -6.37 -9.21 14.97
CA VAL A 189 -5.68 -8.57 13.86
C VAL A 189 -6.41 -8.90 12.55
N ARG A 190 -6.80 -7.87 11.82
CA ARG A 190 -7.45 -7.98 10.52
C ARG A 190 -6.45 -7.76 9.39
N CYS A 191 -6.74 -8.32 8.22
CA CYS A 191 -6.03 -8.00 7.00
C CYS A 191 -7.05 -7.77 5.86
N VAL A 192 -6.90 -6.66 5.14
CA VAL A 192 -7.79 -6.28 4.03
C VAL A 192 -6.92 -5.86 2.84
N CYS A 193 -7.35 -6.16 1.64
CA CYS A 193 -6.75 -5.64 0.42
C CYS A 193 -7.68 -4.60 -0.21
N VAL A 194 -7.12 -3.46 -0.61
CA VAL A 194 -7.81 -2.45 -1.44
C VAL A 194 -7.15 -2.48 -2.81
N SER A 195 -7.94 -2.71 -3.86
CA SER A 195 -7.46 -2.87 -5.23
C SER A 195 -7.99 -1.77 -6.13
N PRO A 196 -7.20 -0.70 -6.34
CA PRO A 196 -7.59 0.38 -7.21
C PRO A 196 -7.63 -0.04 -8.69
N GLY A 197 -8.55 0.58 -9.44
CA GLY A 197 -8.52 0.67 -10.89
C GLY A 197 -7.62 1.81 -11.37
N PRO A 198 -8.00 2.47 -12.49
CA PRO A 198 -7.32 3.68 -12.95
C PRO A 198 -7.50 4.81 -11.94
N VAL A 199 -6.40 5.33 -11.39
CA VAL A 199 -6.37 6.45 -10.44
C VAL A 199 -5.46 7.55 -10.98
N LEU A 200 -5.88 8.81 -10.89
CA LEU A 200 -5.18 10.00 -11.41
C LEU A 200 -3.88 10.31 -10.64
N THR A 201 -3.08 9.29 -10.37
CA THR A 201 -1.69 9.44 -9.91
C THR A 201 -0.74 9.79 -11.06
N ARG A 202 -1.17 9.61 -12.31
CA ARG A 202 -0.44 9.91 -13.55
C ARG A 202 -1.45 10.28 -14.65
N ALA A 203 -1.05 11.19 -15.55
CA ALA A 203 -1.89 11.64 -16.67
C ALA A 203 -2.40 10.49 -17.56
N ALA A 204 -1.58 9.46 -17.78
CA ALA A 204 -1.97 8.28 -18.57
C ALA A 204 -3.18 7.52 -18.00
N MET A 205 -3.48 7.66 -16.72
CA MET A 205 -4.64 6.99 -16.12
C MET A 205 -5.98 7.60 -16.55
N ALA A 206 -5.99 8.89 -16.93
CA ALA A 206 -7.20 9.60 -17.34
C ALA A 206 -7.86 9.00 -18.59
N THR A 207 -7.09 8.32 -19.45
CA THR A 207 -7.59 7.72 -20.71
C THR A 207 -8.15 6.31 -20.53
N MET A 208 -7.98 5.70 -19.35
CA MET A 208 -8.46 4.34 -19.10
C MET A 208 -9.97 4.34 -18.84
N LYS A 209 -10.70 3.51 -19.58
CA LYS A 209 -12.15 3.42 -19.48
C LYS A 209 -12.60 2.75 -18.17
N THR A 210 -13.67 3.29 -17.58
CA THR A 210 -14.42 2.74 -16.46
C THR A 210 -15.92 2.87 -16.72
N LEU A 211 -16.78 2.14 -16.00
CA LEU A 211 -18.23 2.32 -16.10
C LEU A 211 -18.70 3.67 -15.53
N VAL A 212 -17.96 4.20 -14.56
CA VAL A 212 -18.21 5.55 -14.00
C VAL A 212 -17.86 6.67 -14.98
N GLY A 213 -17.12 6.36 -16.06
CA GLY A 213 -16.77 7.30 -17.12
C GLY A 213 -15.56 8.18 -16.85
N ARG A 214 -14.85 7.97 -15.72
CA ARG A 214 -13.60 8.66 -15.37
C ARG A 214 -12.66 7.77 -14.59
N ALA A 215 -11.39 8.14 -14.51
CA ALA A 215 -10.48 7.58 -13.51
C ALA A 215 -10.87 8.08 -12.10
N GLY A 216 -10.49 7.32 -11.10
CA GLY A 216 -10.67 7.71 -9.70
C GLY A 216 -9.66 8.77 -9.26
N GLU A 217 -10.03 9.59 -8.30
CA GLU A 217 -9.11 10.50 -7.61
C GLU A 217 -8.34 9.74 -6.52
N PRO A 218 -7.07 10.08 -6.25
CA PRO A 218 -6.33 9.47 -5.14
C PRO A 218 -7.04 9.55 -3.79
N GLN A 219 -7.79 10.62 -3.56
CA GLN A 219 -8.56 10.81 -2.33
C GLN A 219 -9.66 9.74 -2.16
N GLU A 220 -10.32 9.32 -3.23
CA GLU A 220 -11.36 8.28 -3.16
C GLU A 220 -10.80 6.94 -2.65
N ILE A 221 -9.55 6.62 -3.00
CA ILE A 221 -8.87 5.42 -2.50
C ILE A 221 -8.49 5.59 -1.02
N VAL A 222 -7.95 6.75 -0.66
CA VAL A 222 -7.57 7.06 0.72
C VAL A 222 -8.77 7.09 1.64
N ASP A 223 -9.91 7.63 1.20
CA ASP A 223 -11.16 7.64 1.98
C ASP A 223 -11.65 6.22 2.31
N LEU A 224 -11.59 5.30 1.34
CA LEU A 224 -11.89 3.89 1.59
C LEU A 224 -10.93 3.26 2.59
N ILE A 225 -9.63 3.53 2.48
CA ILE A 225 -8.62 3.04 3.42
C ILE A 225 -8.89 3.56 4.83
N LEU A 226 -9.18 4.85 4.98
CA LEU A 226 -9.53 5.46 6.27
C LEU A 226 -10.82 4.87 6.84
N PHE A 227 -11.84 4.63 6.00
CA PHE A 227 -13.06 3.94 6.43
C PHE A 227 -12.77 2.55 6.97
N ILE A 228 -11.97 1.73 6.28
CA ILE A 228 -11.57 0.39 6.70
C ILE A 228 -10.79 0.45 8.02
N ALA A 229 -9.95 1.48 8.19
CA ALA A 229 -9.13 1.70 9.38
C ALA A 229 -9.93 2.20 10.59
N SER A 230 -11.09 2.81 10.37
CA SER A 230 -11.97 3.36 11.40
C SER A 230 -12.77 2.28 12.15
N SER A 231 -13.51 2.72 13.17
CA SER A 231 -14.47 1.85 13.88
C SER A 231 -15.59 1.32 12.99
N LYS A 232 -15.87 1.99 11.87
CA LYS A 232 -16.95 1.62 10.93
C LYS A 232 -16.57 0.43 10.05
N GLY A 233 -15.26 0.20 9.82
CA GLY A 233 -14.74 -0.89 8.97
C GLY A 233 -14.48 -2.21 9.70
N GLN A 234 -14.77 -2.32 11.00
CA GLN A 234 -14.32 -3.44 11.84
C GLN A 234 -14.79 -4.83 11.40
N PHE A 235 -15.91 -4.94 10.69
CA PHE A 235 -16.42 -6.23 10.21
C PHE A 235 -15.80 -6.68 8.87
N ILE A 236 -14.94 -5.86 8.27
CA ILE A 236 -14.25 -6.20 7.01
C ILE A 236 -12.93 -6.88 7.36
N ASN A 237 -12.78 -8.16 6.98
CA ASN A 237 -11.56 -8.95 7.19
C ASN A 237 -11.41 -10.03 6.12
N GLY A 238 -10.18 -10.27 5.64
CA GLY A 238 -9.85 -11.30 4.65
C GLY A 238 -10.33 -10.99 3.23
N GLU A 239 -10.82 -9.80 2.97
CA GLU A 239 -11.47 -9.43 1.71
C GLU A 239 -10.57 -8.56 0.85
N ASN A 240 -10.74 -8.70 -0.48
CA ASN A 240 -10.19 -7.79 -1.47
C ASN A 240 -11.30 -6.90 -2.01
N ILE A 241 -11.20 -5.60 -1.75
CA ILE A 241 -12.19 -4.61 -2.18
C ILE A 241 -11.69 -3.92 -3.44
N MET A 242 -12.35 -4.18 -4.56
CA MET A 242 -12.10 -3.45 -5.81
C MET A 242 -12.71 -2.06 -5.74
N ILE A 243 -11.90 -1.04 -6.06
CA ILE A 243 -12.32 0.35 -6.21
C ILE A 243 -11.80 0.87 -7.56
N ASP A 244 -12.55 0.56 -8.62
CA ASP A 244 -12.08 0.63 -10.01
C ASP A 244 -13.06 1.34 -10.97
N GLY A 245 -14.10 1.97 -10.43
CA GLY A 245 -15.15 2.60 -11.23
C GLY A 245 -15.91 1.60 -12.10
N GLY A 246 -15.95 0.32 -11.71
CA GLY A 246 -16.62 -0.76 -12.43
C GLY A 246 -15.82 -1.31 -13.62
N ARG A 247 -14.53 -0.99 -13.74
CA ARG A 247 -13.70 -1.46 -14.85
C ARG A 247 -13.65 -2.99 -14.93
N ASN A 248 -13.46 -3.67 -13.80
CA ASN A 248 -13.43 -5.13 -13.75
C ASN A 248 -14.77 -5.77 -14.14
N ALA A 249 -15.87 -5.03 -14.02
CA ALA A 249 -17.21 -5.46 -14.42
C ALA A 249 -17.54 -5.19 -15.89
N MET A 250 -16.67 -4.49 -16.63
CA MET A 250 -16.97 -4.11 -18.02
C MET A 250 -17.10 -5.29 -18.98
N GLY A 251 -16.66 -6.48 -18.60
CA GLY A 251 -16.69 -7.64 -19.48
C GLY A 251 -15.99 -7.38 -20.84
N ARG A 252 -15.80 -8.39 -21.65
CA ARG A 252 -15.36 -8.21 -23.06
C ARG A 252 -16.60 -7.91 -23.94
N TRP A 253 -17.25 -6.78 -23.68
CA TRP A 253 -18.21 -6.24 -24.66
C TRP A 253 -17.40 -5.68 -25.81
N LYS A 254 -17.46 -6.38 -26.94
CA LYS A 254 -16.95 -5.90 -28.21
C LYS A 254 -17.79 -4.75 -28.73
#